data_44dcbee05f224a1dfe0ef723cd8d944d
#
_entry.id   44dcbee05f224a1dfe0ef723cd8d944d
#
_cell.length_a   1.000
_cell.length_b   1.000
_cell.length_c   1.000
_cell.angle_alpha   90.00
_cell.angle_beta   90.00
_cell.angle_gamma   90.00
#
_symmetry.space_group_name_H-M   'P 1'
#
loop_
_entity.id
_entity.type
_entity.pdbx_description
1 polymer ?
#
loop_
_entity_poly.entity_id
_entity_poly.type
_entity_poly.pdbx_seq_one_letter_code
_entity_poly.pdbx_strand_id
1 'polypeptide(L)'
;MAGFSSSAVALTQRARLAPLALAIGLSSVAAPLVHAANANASASHHYQVPSGDLAGALTGFARQAGVSVQFDAARLANLRAPQLTGEYSVAAGFAQLLSGTGLQAVEQGQGVYVVVPADTATDSTQLGVLLVTGERVAGDPTA
;
A
#
# COMPACT_ATOMS: atom_id res chain seq x y z
N MET A 1 -47.77 -15.29 28.19
CA MET A 1 -48.36 -13.97 27.96
C MET A 1 -47.32 -13.14 27.23
N ALA A 2 -47.49 -13.02 25.96
CA ALA A 2 -46.55 -12.37 25.08
C ALA A 2 -46.95 -10.91 24.88
N GLY A 3 -46.10 -9.98 25.22
CA GLY A 3 -46.22 -8.57 24.93
C GLY A 3 -45.21 -8.17 23.90
N PHE A 4 -45.57 -8.23 22.62
CA PHE A 4 -44.76 -7.66 21.55
C PHE A 4 -45.16 -6.20 21.38
N SER A 5 -44.29 -5.31 21.83
CA SER A 5 -44.41 -3.90 21.55
C SER A 5 -43.63 -3.60 20.27
N SER A 6 -44.36 -3.46 19.16
CA SER A 6 -43.83 -2.96 17.91
C SER A 6 -43.67 -1.45 18.00
N SER A 7 -42.49 -0.97 18.15
CA SER A 7 -42.17 0.45 17.95
C SER A 7 -41.85 0.69 16.49
N ALA A 8 -42.84 1.13 15.76
CA ALA A 8 -42.67 1.69 14.44
C ALA A 8 -41.97 3.05 14.54
N VAL A 9 -40.74 3.13 14.13
CA VAL A 9 -40.01 4.38 13.95
C VAL A 9 -40.49 4.98 12.63
N ALA A 10 -41.36 5.96 12.72
CA ALA A 10 -41.77 6.75 11.56
C ALA A 10 -40.61 7.68 11.18
N LEU A 11 -40.01 7.40 10.03
CA LEU A 11 -39.01 8.25 9.40
C LEU A 11 -39.72 9.43 8.74
N THR A 12 -39.85 10.55 9.45
CA THR A 12 -40.37 11.80 8.92
C THR A 12 -39.28 12.49 8.10
N GLN A 13 -39.27 12.20 6.82
CA GLN A 13 -38.43 12.92 5.85
C GLN A 13 -39.09 14.28 5.55
N ARG A 14 -38.65 15.30 6.21
CA ARG A 14 -39.04 16.67 5.86
C ARG A 14 -38.24 17.15 4.67
N ALA A 15 -38.83 17.09 3.51
CA ALA A 15 -38.37 17.78 2.33
C ALA A 15 -38.46 19.30 2.58
N ARG A 16 -37.31 19.93 2.73
CA ARG A 16 -37.18 21.37 2.65
C ARG A 16 -36.86 21.77 1.23
N LEU A 17 -37.84 22.31 0.59
CA LEU A 17 -37.69 23.05 -0.65
C LEU A 17 -36.85 24.29 -0.36
N ALA A 18 -35.63 24.35 -0.91
CA ALA A 18 -34.84 25.55 -0.94
C ALA A 18 -35.08 26.31 -2.23
N PRO A 19 -35.21 27.63 -2.19
CA PRO A 19 -35.51 28.46 -3.35
C PRO A 19 -34.29 28.58 -4.28
N LEU A 20 -34.64 28.59 -5.54
CA LEU A 20 -33.81 28.88 -6.70
C LEU A 20 -33.04 30.19 -6.52
N ALA A 21 -31.72 30.15 -6.42
CA ALA A 21 -30.85 31.29 -6.62
C ALA A 21 -30.00 31.04 -7.87
N LEU A 22 -30.38 31.79 -8.92
CA LEU A 22 -29.65 31.85 -10.17
C LEU A 22 -28.37 32.67 -9.94
N ALA A 23 -27.21 32.04 -9.85
CA ALA A 23 -25.92 32.70 -9.89
C ALA A 23 -25.12 32.15 -11.06
N ILE A 24 -25.05 32.91 -12.13
CA ILE A 24 -24.14 32.70 -13.25
C ILE A 24 -22.75 33.04 -12.78
N GLY A 25 -21.97 32.06 -12.36
CA GLY A 25 -20.56 32.19 -12.08
C GLY A 25 -19.77 31.34 -13.08
N LEU A 26 -19.03 31.99 -13.98
CA LEU A 26 -17.99 31.36 -14.75
C LEU A 26 -16.95 30.80 -13.77
N SER A 27 -17.04 29.53 -13.43
CA SER A 27 -16.00 28.84 -12.68
C SER A 27 -15.21 27.98 -13.62
N SER A 28 -13.99 28.45 -13.85
CA SER A 28 -12.89 27.73 -14.44
C SER A 28 -12.79 26.31 -13.82
N VAL A 29 -13.12 25.31 -14.60
CA VAL A 29 -12.95 23.91 -14.22
C VAL A 29 -11.48 23.58 -14.31
N ALA A 30 -10.74 23.80 -13.23
CA ALA A 30 -9.49 23.11 -13.01
C ALA A 30 -9.85 21.67 -12.66
N ALA A 31 -9.75 20.77 -13.65
CA ALA A 31 -9.87 19.36 -13.40
C ALA A 31 -8.73 18.94 -12.45
N PRO A 32 -9.01 18.40 -11.26
CA PRO A 32 -7.96 17.76 -10.48
C PRO A 32 -7.52 16.55 -11.28
N LEU A 33 -6.24 16.50 -11.62
CA LEU A 33 -5.58 15.27 -12.04
C LEU A 33 -5.73 14.29 -10.87
N VAL A 34 -6.78 13.50 -10.91
CA VAL A 34 -6.93 12.37 -10.02
C VAL A 34 -5.82 11.40 -10.40
N HIS A 35 -4.71 11.51 -9.70
CA HIS A 35 -3.78 10.40 -9.61
C HIS A 35 -4.59 9.27 -8.99
N ALA A 36 -4.91 8.27 -9.78
CA ALA A 36 -5.36 6.99 -9.27
C ALA A 36 -4.16 6.34 -8.56
N ALA A 37 -3.77 6.90 -7.42
CA ALA A 37 -2.90 6.23 -6.49
C ALA A 37 -3.63 4.96 -6.07
N ASN A 38 -2.96 3.84 -6.21
CA ASN A 38 -3.43 2.51 -5.87
C ASN A 38 -4.29 2.56 -4.60
N ALA A 39 -5.61 2.54 -4.76
CA ALA A 39 -6.55 2.71 -3.67
C ALA A 39 -6.41 1.59 -2.61
N ASN A 40 -5.81 0.46 -2.99
CA ASN A 40 -5.56 -0.67 -2.10
C ASN A 40 -4.37 -0.45 -1.15
N ALA A 41 -3.41 0.42 -1.50
CA ALA A 41 -2.27 0.69 -0.64
C ALA A 41 -2.60 1.67 0.50
N SER A 42 -3.65 2.45 0.36
CA SER A 42 -4.04 3.49 1.32
C SER A 42 -5.15 3.06 2.28
N ALA A 43 -5.83 1.94 2.03
CA ALA A 43 -6.82 1.41 2.94
C ALA A 43 -6.12 0.84 4.19
N SER A 44 -6.40 1.41 5.35
CA SER A 44 -5.97 0.84 6.62
C SER A 44 -6.96 -0.21 7.10
N HIS A 45 -6.45 -1.32 7.57
CA HIS A 45 -7.21 -2.40 8.17
C HIS A 45 -6.65 -2.74 9.54
N HIS A 46 -7.50 -3.28 10.38
CA HIS A 46 -7.05 -3.78 11.68
C HIS A 46 -6.35 -5.12 11.50
N TYR A 47 -5.09 -5.18 11.87
CA TYR A 47 -4.29 -6.40 11.83
C TYR A 47 -3.93 -6.86 13.22
N GLN A 48 -3.80 -8.18 13.37
CA GLN A 48 -3.33 -8.81 14.59
C GLN A 48 -2.35 -9.93 14.21
N VAL A 49 -1.07 -9.64 14.32
CA VAL A 49 0.00 -10.59 14.05
C VAL A 49 0.78 -10.81 15.34
N PRO A 50 0.86 -12.02 15.86
CA PRO A 50 1.62 -12.31 17.06
C PRO A 50 3.13 -12.16 16.79
N SER A 51 3.88 -11.85 17.83
CA SER A 51 5.34 -11.91 17.76
C SER A 51 5.79 -13.36 17.55
N GLY A 52 6.81 -13.55 16.73
CA GLY A 52 7.31 -14.88 16.45
C GLY A 52 8.37 -14.89 15.37
N ASP A 53 8.41 -15.95 14.58
CA ASP A 53 9.29 -16.00 13.45
C ASP A 53 8.84 -15.04 12.35
N LEU A 54 9.79 -14.38 11.71
CA LEU A 54 9.48 -13.33 10.73
C LEU A 54 8.74 -13.89 9.50
N ALA A 55 9.12 -15.08 9.03
CA ALA A 55 8.49 -15.70 7.87
C ALA A 55 6.99 -16.01 8.12
N GLY A 56 6.69 -16.56 9.30
CA GLY A 56 5.32 -16.83 9.72
C GLY A 56 4.50 -15.55 9.90
N ALA A 57 5.09 -14.53 10.50
CA ALA A 57 4.45 -13.23 10.69
C ALA A 57 4.12 -12.54 9.36
N LEU A 58 5.05 -12.54 8.41
CA LEU A 58 4.84 -11.99 7.06
C LEU A 58 3.75 -12.74 6.30
N THR A 59 3.75 -14.07 6.39
CA THR A 59 2.71 -14.90 5.75
C THR A 59 1.35 -14.66 6.38
N GLY A 60 1.28 -14.59 7.70
CA GLY A 60 0.05 -14.31 8.45
C GLY A 60 -0.52 -12.95 8.11
N PHE A 61 0.34 -11.94 8.08
CA PHE A 61 -0.05 -10.58 7.69
C PHE A 61 -0.55 -10.51 6.24
N ALA A 62 0.19 -11.11 5.30
CA ALA A 62 -0.19 -11.12 3.89
C ALA A 62 -1.56 -11.77 3.65
N ARG A 63 -1.87 -12.85 4.37
CA ARG A 63 -3.20 -13.50 4.32
C ARG A 63 -4.31 -12.58 4.82
N GLN A 64 -4.09 -11.86 5.92
CA GLN A 64 -5.06 -10.92 6.47
C GLN A 64 -5.25 -9.72 5.54
N ALA A 65 -4.17 -9.28 4.89
CA ALA A 65 -4.18 -8.17 3.94
C ALA A 65 -4.74 -8.53 2.56
N GLY A 66 -4.87 -9.82 2.25
CA GLY A 66 -5.29 -10.29 0.93
C GLY A 66 -4.26 -10.04 -0.18
N VAL A 67 -2.97 -10.00 0.19
CA VAL A 67 -1.84 -9.77 -0.72
C VAL A 67 -0.92 -10.98 -0.77
N SER A 68 -0.07 -11.03 -1.79
CA SER A 68 0.98 -12.04 -1.92
C SER A 68 2.31 -11.48 -1.45
N VAL A 69 3.07 -12.28 -0.69
CA VAL A 69 4.42 -11.90 -0.27
C VAL A 69 5.42 -12.96 -0.75
N GLN A 70 6.52 -12.50 -1.31
CA GLN A 70 7.65 -13.34 -1.72
C GLN A 70 8.87 -12.95 -0.90
N PHE A 71 9.56 -13.93 -0.36
CA PHE A 71 10.76 -13.72 0.43
C PHE A 71 11.68 -14.95 0.36
N ASP A 72 12.95 -14.72 0.64
CA ASP A 72 13.93 -15.79 0.81
C ASP A 72 13.89 -16.29 2.25
N ALA A 73 13.37 -17.49 2.44
CA ALA A 73 13.21 -18.09 3.76
C ALA A 73 14.56 -18.28 4.49
N ALA A 74 15.65 -18.50 3.77
CA ALA A 74 16.98 -18.62 4.37
C ALA A 74 17.45 -17.33 5.02
N ARG A 75 17.06 -16.18 4.47
CA ARG A 75 17.38 -14.85 5.04
C ARG A 75 16.57 -14.52 6.27
N LEU A 76 15.38 -15.09 6.39
CA LEU A 76 14.45 -14.83 7.48
C LEU A 76 14.56 -15.82 8.64
N ALA A 77 15.28 -16.93 8.45
CA ALA A 77 15.30 -18.08 9.38
C ALA A 77 15.70 -17.73 10.83
N ASN A 78 16.50 -16.67 11.03
CA ASN A 78 16.95 -16.24 12.36
C ASN A 78 16.35 -14.91 12.81
N LEU A 79 15.41 -14.36 12.02
CA LEU A 79 14.80 -13.08 12.30
C LEU A 79 13.45 -13.26 13.00
N ARG A 80 13.18 -12.38 13.94
CA ARG A 80 11.93 -12.36 14.68
C ARG A 80 11.13 -11.11 14.31
N ALA A 81 9.83 -11.31 14.14
CA ALA A 81 8.89 -10.21 13.98
C ALA A 81 8.43 -9.70 15.34
N PRO A 82 8.30 -8.38 15.49
CA PRO A 82 7.57 -7.81 16.61
C PRO A 82 6.08 -8.13 16.51
N GLN A 83 5.38 -8.03 17.61
CA GLN A 83 3.92 -8.10 17.60
C GLN A 83 3.38 -6.88 16.83
N LEU A 84 2.48 -7.12 15.89
CA LEU A 84 1.77 -6.07 15.18
C LEU A 84 0.29 -6.14 15.54
N THR A 85 -0.22 -5.10 16.18
CA THR A 85 -1.65 -4.98 16.53
C THR A 85 -2.08 -3.55 16.30
N GLY A 86 -3.12 -3.34 15.52
CA GLY A 86 -3.67 -2.03 15.22
C GLY A 86 -4.06 -1.86 13.76
N GLU A 87 -4.40 -0.63 13.42
CA GLU A 87 -4.78 -0.25 12.06
C GLU A 87 -3.55 0.21 11.27
N TYR A 88 -3.27 -0.48 10.20
CA TYR A 88 -2.15 -0.19 9.31
C TYR A 88 -2.60 -0.31 7.85
N SER A 89 -1.94 0.43 6.98
CA SER A 89 -1.96 0.10 5.56
C SER A 89 -1.05 -1.10 5.32
N VAL A 90 -1.22 -1.78 4.19
CA VAL A 90 -0.41 -2.96 3.86
C VAL A 90 1.09 -2.64 3.87
N ALA A 91 1.47 -1.52 3.24
CA ALA A 91 2.87 -1.07 3.21
C ALA A 91 3.40 -0.75 4.61
N ALA A 92 2.62 -0.05 5.45
CA ALA A 92 3.02 0.29 6.81
C ALA A 92 3.13 -0.94 7.71
N GLY A 93 2.24 -1.92 7.55
CA GLY A 93 2.30 -3.18 8.29
C GLY A 93 3.56 -3.99 7.96
N PHE A 94 3.93 -4.09 6.69
CA PHE A 94 5.20 -4.71 6.29
C PHE A 94 6.40 -3.95 6.85
N ALA A 95 6.40 -2.62 6.79
CA ALA A 95 7.48 -1.80 7.34
C ALA A 95 7.67 -2.02 8.85
N GLN A 96 6.57 -2.16 9.58
CA GLN A 96 6.62 -2.45 11.03
C GLN A 96 7.16 -3.86 11.31
N LEU A 97 6.69 -4.87 10.58
CA LEU A 97 7.16 -6.26 10.75
C LEU A 97 8.64 -6.42 10.39
N LEU A 98 9.13 -5.65 9.41
CA LEU A 98 10.52 -5.69 8.95
C LEU A 98 11.42 -4.70 9.69
N SER A 99 10.88 -3.88 10.60
CA SER A 99 11.68 -2.90 11.33
C SER A 99 12.78 -3.55 12.14
N GLY A 100 14.00 -3.01 12.01
CA GLY A 100 15.19 -3.55 12.70
C GLY A 100 15.80 -4.81 12.08
N THR A 101 15.26 -5.32 10.99
CA THR A 101 15.79 -6.51 10.31
C THR A 101 16.75 -6.21 9.17
N GLY A 102 16.81 -4.95 8.73
CA GLY A 102 17.56 -4.54 7.53
C GLY A 102 16.92 -5.00 6.23
N LEU A 103 15.64 -5.38 6.27
CA LEU A 103 14.84 -5.78 5.13
C LEU A 103 13.71 -4.78 4.89
N GLN A 104 13.20 -4.76 3.68
CA GLN A 104 12.03 -3.99 3.32
C GLN A 104 11.15 -4.74 2.33
N ALA A 105 9.86 -4.43 2.32
CA ALA A 105 8.93 -4.96 1.34
C ALA A 105 8.73 -3.94 0.20
N VAL A 106 8.92 -4.38 -1.02
CA VAL A 106 8.72 -3.59 -2.23
C VAL A 106 7.52 -4.13 -2.98
N GLU A 107 6.57 -3.27 -3.30
CA GLU A 107 5.42 -3.64 -4.10
C GLU A 107 5.81 -3.74 -5.57
N GLN A 108 5.61 -4.92 -6.14
CA GLN A 108 5.85 -5.21 -7.56
C GLN A 108 4.61 -4.98 -8.43
N GLY A 109 3.53 -4.54 -7.81
CA GLY A 109 2.24 -4.27 -8.44
C GLY A 109 1.17 -5.32 -8.13
N GLN A 110 -0.08 -4.92 -8.25
CA GLN A 110 -1.27 -5.77 -8.05
C GLN A 110 -1.30 -6.54 -6.71
N GLY A 111 -0.77 -5.94 -5.63
CA GLY A 111 -0.78 -6.56 -4.32
C GLY A 111 0.27 -7.68 -4.14
N VAL A 112 1.32 -7.69 -4.97
CA VAL A 112 2.47 -8.57 -4.81
C VAL A 112 3.61 -7.79 -4.16
N TYR A 113 4.09 -8.27 -3.04
CA TYR A 113 5.21 -7.69 -2.29
C TYR A 113 6.40 -8.63 -2.31
N VAL A 114 7.59 -8.07 -2.49
CA VAL A 114 8.86 -8.81 -2.43
C VAL A 114 9.70 -8.24 -1.31
N VAL A 115 10.18 -9.11 -0.43
CA VAL A 115 11.06 -8.73 0.66
C VAL A 115 12.51 -8.77 0.18
N VAL A 116 13.16 -7.62 0.22
CA VAL A 116 14.55 -7.42 -0.23
C VAL A 116 15.36 -6.74 0.87
N PRO A 117 16.68 -6.83 0.86
CA PRO A 117 17.51 -6.02 1.74
C PRO A 117 17.28 -4.52 1.50
N ALA A 118 17.25 -3.74 2.56
CA ALA A 118 17.01 -2.29 2.48
C ALA A 118 18.05 -1.58 1.60
N ASP A 119 19.28 -2.06 1.58
CA ASP A 119 20.35 -1.51 0.75
C ASP A 119 20.12 -1.70 -0.76
N THR A 120 19.41 -2.78 -1.14
CA THR A 120 19.16 -3.09 -2.56
C THR A 120 18.01 -2.29 -3.14
N ALA A 121 17.11 -1.80 -2.32
CA ALA A 121 15.93 -1.09 -2.81
C ALA A 121 16.23 0.35 -3.23
N THR A 122 17.29 0.94 -2.73
CA THR A 122 17.76 2.25 -3.19
C THR A 122 18.27 2.16 -4.64
N ASP A 123 18.78 1.01 -5.05
CA ASP A 123 19.30 0.80 -6.39
C ASP A 123 18.19 0.51 -7.44
N SER A 124 17.08 -0.07 -6.99
CA SER A 124 15.94 -0.37 -7.89
C SER A 124 15.24 0.87 -8.45
N THR A 125 15.40 2.03 -7.82
CA THR A 125 14.83 3.29 -8.31
C THR A 125 15.73 3.96 -9.36
N GLN A 126 17.00 3.55 -9.48
CA GLN A 126 17.96 4.11 -10.43
C GLN A 126 18.06 3.36 -11.76
N LEU A 127 17.43 2.20 -11.92
CA LEU A 127 17.45 1.47 -13.20
C LEU A 127 16.59 2.10 -14.31
N GLY A 128 16.02 3.26 -14.06
CA GLY A 128 15.28 4.03 -15.07
C GLY A 128 16.13 4.81 -16.06
N VAL A 129 17.43 4.92 -15.85
CA VAL A 129 18.34 5.62 -16.77
C VAL A 129 19.56 4.74 -17.02
N LEU A 130 19.38 3.75 -17.84
CA LEU A 130 20.51 3.13 -18.52
C LEU A 130 20.97 4.12 -19.56
N LEU A 131 21.80 5.05 -19.16
CA LEU A 131 22.57 5.86 -20.08
C LEU A 131 23.60 4.92 -20.71
N VAL A 132 23.22 4.26 -21.79
CA VAL A 132 24.17 3.60 -22.67
C VAL A 132 24.97 4.72 -23.35
N THR A 133 25.98 5.20 -22.67
CA THR A 133 27.04 5.95 -23.31
C THR A 133 27.78 4.95 -24.16
N GLY A 134 27.33 4.82 -25.39
CA GLY A 134 28.10 4.14 -26.43
C GLY A 134 29.40 4.89 -26.58
N GLU A 135 30.42 4.40 -25.90
CA GLU A 135 31.79 4.77 -26.15
C GLU A 135 32.10 4.28 -27.56
N ARG A 136 31.98 5.21 -28.52
CA ARG A 136 32.57 5.03 -29.82
C ARG A 136 34.05 5.03 -29.59
N VAL A 137 34.63 3.85 -29.52
CA VAL A 137 36.04 3.69 -29.82
C VAL A 137 36.21 4.17 -31.25
N ALA A 138 36.66 5.41 -31.40
CA ALA A 138 37.13 5.91 -32.66
C ALA A 138 38.29 5.02 -33.07
N GLY A 139 38.03 4.17 -34.03
CA GLY A 139 39.09 3.38 -34.63
C GLY A 139 40.14 4.36 -35.15
N ASP A 140 41.33 4.18 -34.69
CA ASP A 140 42.54 4.84 -35.16
C ASP A 140 42.72 4.54 -36.66
N PRO A 141 42.68 5.54 -37.55
CA PRO A 141 43.06 5.34 -38.94
C PRO A 141 44.57 5.53 -39.06
N THR A 142 45.33 4.57 -38.59
CA THR A 142 46.74 4.51 -39.03
C THR A 142 46.82 3.57 -40.20
N ALA A 143 46.73 4.17 -41.30
CA ALA A 143 47.26 3.57 -42.52
C ALA A 143 48.69 4.07 -42.70
#